data_3f0f9bc12e4845e6c32b9fe6efac9bf1
#
_entry.id   3f0f9bc12e4845e6c32b9fe6efac9bf1
#
_cell.length_a   1.000
_cell.length_b   1.000
_cell.length_c   1.000
_cell.angle_alpha   90.00
_cell.angle_beta   90.00
_cell.angle_gamma   90.00
#
_symmetry.space_group_name_H-M   'P 1'
#
loop_
_entity.id
_entity.type
_entity.pdbx_description
1 polymer ?
#
loop_
_entity_poly.entity_id
_entity_poly.type
_entity_poly.pdbx_seq_one_letter_code
_entity_poly.pdbx_strand_id
1 'polypeptide(L)'
;FGMRVVVWGSDASRARALQEGYNIIESKDALFEQSDYLSLHLKLTALNTGCVALTDLARMKPTATLINTSHAGLLEPNALITALNRGRPGLAAIDVFETEPLLQGQALLRLENCICTPHIGYVERESYETEFAAAFDNIHHFIRGTPSNIINPGALQVRR
;
A
#
# COMPACT_ATOMS: atom_id res chain seq x y z
N PHE A 1 -15.63 -11.37 -6.41
CA PHE A 1 -16.03 -10.38 -7.41
C PHE A 1 -15.92 -10.90 -8.84
N GLY A 2 -15.44 -12.14 -9.07
CA GLY A 2 -15.33 -12.74 -10.41
C GLY A 2 -14.19 -12.18 -11.29
N MET A 3 -13.25 -11.43 -10.72
CA MET A 3 -12.09 -10.91 -11.44
C MET A 3 -11.01 -11.97 -11.63
N ARG A 4 -10.33 -11.93 -12.78
CA ARG A 4 -9.12 -12.71 -13.00
C ARG A 4 -7.95 -12.00 -12.31
N VAL A 5 -7.42 -12.61 -11.26
CA VAL A 5 -6.27 -12.07 -10.51
C VAL A 5 -4.97 -12.55 -11.12
N VAL A 6 -4.03 -11.63 -11.32
CA VAL A 6 -2.64 -11.91 -11.71
C VAL A 6 -1.70 -11.22 -10.73
N VAL A 7 -0.56 -11.86 -10.45
CA VAL A 7 0.40 -11.36 -9.46
C VAL A 7 1.76 -11.15 -10.11
N TRP A 8 2.39 -10.03 -9.80
CA TRP A 8 3.80 -9.75 -10.08
C TRP A 8 4.51 -9.27 -8.82
N GLY A 9 5.78 -9.63 -8.67
CA GLY A 9 6.58 -9.25 -7.51
C GLY A 9 7.91 -10.01 -7.49
N SER A 10 8.53 -10.11 -6.29
CA SER A 10 9.75 -10.91 -6.11
C SER A 10 9.51 -12.38 -6.45
N ASP A 11 10.59 -13.12 -6.67
CA ASP A 11 10.50 -14.58 -6.95
C ASP A 11 9.76 -15.32 -5.84
N ALA A 12 10.01 -14.97 -4.58
CA ALA A 12 9.30 -15.55 -3.45
C ALA A 12 7.79 -15.23 -3.47
N SER A 13 7.40 -13.99 -3.81
CA SER A 13 5.99 -13.59 -3.91
C SER A 13 5.29 -14.32 -5.06
N ARG A 14 5.97 -14.47 -6.21
CA ARG A 14 5.43 -15.22 -7.37
C ARG A 14 5.27 -16.70 -7.08
N ALA A 15 6.27 -17.30 -6.40
CA ALA A 15 6.18 -18.71 -6.01
C ALA A 15 5.01 -18.95 -5.04
N ARG A 16 4.82 -18.05 -4.07
CA ARG A 16 3.69 -18.13 -3.14
C ARG A 16 2.36 -17.97 -3.85
N ALA A 17 2.23 -17.02 -4.75
CA ALA A 17 1.01 -16.81 -5.55
C ALA A 17 0.62 -18.08 -6.33
N LEU A 18 1.59 -18.74 -6.95
CA LEU A 18 1.35 -20.03 -7.65
C LEU A 18 0.90 -21.13 -6.70
N GLN A 19 1.49 -21.24 -5.51
CA GLN A 19 1.08 -22.21 -4.49
C GLN A 19 -0.36 -21.97 -4.00
N GLU A 20 -0.77 -20.71 -3.94
CA GLU A 20 -2.11 -20.30 -3.56
C GLU A 20 -3.12 -20.36 -4.74
N GLY A 21 -2.69 -20.82 -5.93
CA GLY A 21 -3.55 -21.00 -7.11
C GLY A 21 -3.79 -19.73 -7.93
N TYR A 22 -3.03 -18.66 -7.71
CA TYR A 22 -3.10 -17.46 -8.53
C TYR A 22 -2.20 -17.53 -9.76
N ASN A 23 -2.56 -16.81 -10.81
CA ASN A 23 -1.72 -16.66 -11.99
C ASN A 23 -0.63 -15.62 -11.75
N ILE A 24 0.54 -15.85 -12.29
CA ILE A 24 1.63 -14.87 -12.35
C ILE A 24 1.68 -14.23 -13.74
N ILE A 25 2.17 -12.99 -13.79
CA ILE A 25 2.46 -12.30 -15.04
C ILE A 25 3.97 -12.20 -15.23
N GLU A 26 4.41 -12.23 -16.49
CA GLU A 26 5.83 -12.42 -16.84
C GLU A 26 6.73 -11.22 -16.51
N SER A 27 6.17 -10.02 -16.52
CA SER A 27 6.95 -8.80 -16.30
C SER A 27 6.16 -7.70 -15.64
N LYS A 28 6.88 -6.69 -15.13
CA LYS A 28 6.29 -5.45 -14.61
C LYS A 28 5.54 -4.71 -15.72
N ASP A 29 6.13 -4.61 -16.91
CA ASP A 29 5.53 -3.94 -18.06
C ASP A 29 4.19 -4.59 -18.43
N ALA A 30 4.15 -5.91 -18.52
CA ALA A 30 2.94 -6.67 -18.80
C ALA A 30 1.85 -6.46 -17.71
N LEU A 31 2.26 -6.34 -16.43
CA LEU A 31 1.33 -6.03 -15.35
C LEU A 31 0.62 -4.70 -15.58
N PHE A 32 1.36 -3.64 -15.92
CA PHE A 32 0.80 -2.31 -16.17
C PHE A 32 -0.04 -2.27 -17.45
N GLU A 33 0.39 -2.94 -18.52
CA GLU A 33 -0.31 -2.97 -19.81
C GLU A 33 -1.64 -3.73 -19.77
N GLN A 34 -1.67 -4.85 -19.04
CA GLN A 34 -2.81 -5.77 -19.08
C GLN A 34 -3.87 -5.50 -18.01
N SER A 35 -3.50 -4.85 -16.91
CA SER A 35 -4.40 -4.65 -15.77
C SER A 35 -5.54 -3.67 -16.10
N ASP A 36 -6.76 -4.04 -15.69
CA ASP A 36 -7.90 -3.13 -15.61
C ASP A 36 -7.94 -2.44 -14.24
N TYR A 37 -7.56 -3.17 -13.19
CA TYR A 37 -7.34 -2.68 -11.83
C TYR A 37 -5.96 -3.13 -11.37
N LEU A 38 -5.08 -2.20 -11.04
CA LEU A 38 -3.75 -2.47 -10.52
C LEU A 38 -3.64 -1.97 -9.09
N SER A 39 -3.45 -2.88 -8.14
CA SER A 39 -3.32 -2.55 -6.72
C SER A 39 -1.90 -2.79 -6.22
N LEU A 40 -1.33 -1.79 -5.53
CA LEU A 40 0.01 -1.85 -4.97
C LEU A 40 -0.03 -2.42 -3.55
N HIS A 41 0.79 -3.46 -3.29
CA HIS A 41 0.88 -4.14 -1.99
C HIS A 41 2.34 -4.37 -1.54
N LEU A 42 3.28 -3.55 -2.00
CA LEU A 42 4.68 -3.64 -1.63
C LEU A 42 4.94 -2.90 -0.31
N LYS A 43 5.71 -3.54 0.59
CA LYS A 43 6.28 -2.82 1.73
C LYS A 43 7.33 -1.83 1.21
N LEU A 44 7.23 -0.57 1.63
CA LEU A 44 8.21 0.46 1.24
C LEU A 44 9.58 0.19 1.88
N THR A 45 10.61 0.25 1.06
CA THR A 45 12.01 0.12 1.45
C THR A 45 12.85 1.10 0.62
N ALA A 46 14.09 1.35 1.02
CA ALA A 46 15.00 2.18 0.24
C ALA A 46 15.24 1.65 -1.20
N LEU A 47 15.07 0.33 -1.41
CA LEU A 47 15.30 -0.31 -2.71
C LEU A 47 14.12 -0.17 -3.68
N ASN A 48 12.92 0.10 -3.19
CA ASN A 48 11.72 0.20 -4.01
C ASN A 48 11.01 1.55 -3.94
N THR A 49 11.65 2.54 -3.31
CA THR A 49 11.17 3.92 -3.36
C THR A 49 11.13 4.40 -4.81
N GLY A 50 9.99 4.94 -5.24
CA GLY A 50 9.77 5.39 -6.61
C GLY A 50 9.75 4.27 -7.65
N CYS A 51 9.55 3.01 -7.24
CA CYS A 51 9.59 1.87 -8.16
C CYS A 51 8.45 1.87 -9.19
N VAL A 52 7.41 2.66 -9.00
CA VAL A 52 6.35 2.88 -9.98
C VAL A 52 6.60 4.26 -10.62
N ALA A 53 7.19 4.25 -11.80
CA ALA A 53 7.56 5.45 -12.52
C ALA A 53 6.44 5.96 -13.45
N LEU A 54 6.58 7.19 -13.93
CA LEU A 54 5.66 7.75 -14.93
C LEU A 54 5.57 6.87 -16.18
N THR A 55 6.66 6.24 -16.60
CA THR A 55 6.70 5.34 -17.75
C THR A 55 5.87 4.08 -17.56
N ASP A 56 5.80 3.57 -16.32
CA ASP A 56 4.95 2.42 -15.98
C ASP A 56 3.47 2.82 -16.08
N LEU A 57 3.11 3.95 -15.45
CA LEU A 57 1.74 4.47 -15.46
C LEU A 57 1.24 4.77 -16.89
N ALA A 58 2.12 5.28 -17.75
CA ALA A 58 1.79 5.56 -19.15
C ALA A 58 1.45 4.30 -19.98
N ARG A 59 1.87 3.10 -19.52
CA ARG A 59 1.50 1.82 -20.15
C ARG A 59 0.07 1.38 -19.82
N MET A 60 -0.49 1.87 -18.72
CA MET A 60 -1.84 1.48 -18.29
C MET A 60 -2.89 1.87 -19.32
N LYS A 61 -3.96 1.09 -19.36
CA LYS A 61 -5.12 1.40 -20.20
C LYS A 61 -5.75 2.73 -19.79
N PRO A 62 -6.33 3.52 -20.71
CA PRO A 62 -7.08 4.73 -20.36
C PRO A 62 -8.34 4.45 -19.53
N THR A 63 -8.79 3.21 -19.49
CA THR A 63 -9.91 2.75 -18.66
C THR A 63 -9.47 2.09 -17.34
N ALA A 64 -8.16 1.92 -17.13
CA ALA A 64 -7.63 1.26 -15.95
C ALA A 64 -7.68 2.16 -14.71
N THR A 65 -7.75 1.51 -13.55
CA THR A 65 -7.67 2.15 -12.23
C THR A 65 -6.40 1.71 -11.51
N LEU A 66 -5.58 2.68 -11.09
CA LEU A 66 -4.50 2.44 -10.13
C LEU A 66 -5.03 2.54 -8.70
N ILE A 67 -4.69 1.59 -7.84
CA ILE A 67 -5.09 1.58 -6.42
C ILE A 67 -3.81 1.57 -5.57
N ASN A 68 -3.68 2.53 -4.65
CA ASN A 68 -2.60 2.54 -3.68
C ASN A 68 -3.12 2.80 -2.26
N THR A 69 -3.25 1.73 -1.51
CA THR A 69 -3.56 1.71 -0.07
C THR A 69 -2.35 1.24 0.75
N SER A 70 -1.16 1.20 0.14
CA SER A 70 0.07 0.67 0.73
C SER A 70 1.00 1.81 1.18
N HIS A 71 1.74 2.39 0.25
CA HIS A 71 2.68 3.48 0.56
C HIS A 71 2.79 4.47 -0.59
N ALA A 72 2.70 5.77 -0.30
CA ALA A 72 2.86 6.83 -1.30
C ALA A 72 4.24 6.81 -1.97
N GLY A 73 5.29 6.55 -1.20
CA GLY A 73 6.66 6.50 -1.68
C GLY A 73 7.01 5.38 -2.66
N LEU A 74 6.07 4.47 -2.98
CA LEU A 74 6.22 3.51 -4.08
C LEU A 74 6.13 4.19 -5.45
N LEU A 75 5.42 5.32 -5.52
CA LEU A 75 5.30 6.12 -6.74
C LEU A 75 6.45 7.10 -6.84
N GLU A 76 6.97 7.30 -8.05
CA GLU A 76 7.90 8.38 -8.34
C GLU A 76 7.21 9.73 -8.08
N PRO A 77 7.92 10.73 -7.48
CA PRO A 77 7.33 12.04 -7.21
C PRO A 77 6.65 12.66 -8.43
N ASN A 78 5.43 13.15 -8.26
CA ASN A 78 4.59 13.74 -9.31
C ASN A 78 4.18 12.82 -10.48
N ALA A 79 4.64 11.57 -10.51
CA ALA A 79 4.33 10.64 -11.61
C ALA A 79 2.82 10.43 -11.77
N LEU A 80 2.11 10.17 -10.66
CA LEU A 80 0.67 9.92 -10.69
C LEU A 80 -0.13 11.12 -11.19
N ILE A 81 0.16 12.32 -10.69
CA ILE A 81 -0.53 13.56 -11.12
C ILE A 81 -0.34 13.77 -12.62
N THR A 82 0.91 13.59 -13.09
CA THR A 82 1.24 13.73 -14.51
C THR A 82 0.52 12.68 -15.36
N ALA A 83 0.48 11.43 -14.89
CA ALA A 83 -0.16 10.33 -15.60
C ALA A 83 -1.68 10.52 -15.69
N LEU A 84 -2.35 10.89 -14.60
CA LEU A 84 -3.78 11.15 -14.56
C LEU A 84 -4.18 12.32 -15.48
N ASN A 85 -3.39 13.38 -15.51
CA ASN A 85 -3.60 14.50 -16.43
C ASN A 85 -3.43 14.09 -17.91
N ARG A 86 -2.66 13.02 -18.19
CA ARG A 86 -2.52 12.43 -19.53
C ARG A 86 -3.56 11.34 -19.82
N GLY A 87 -4.43 11.01 -18.84
CA GLY A 87 -5.49 10.02 -18.97
C GLY A 87 -5.00 8.57 -18.98
N ARG A 88 -3.80 8.28 -18.42
CA ARG A 88 -3.27 6.92 -18.26
C ARG A 88 -2.51 6.77 -16.94
N PRO A 89 -3.07 6.02 -15.95
CA PRO A 89 -4.41 5.39 -15.96
C PRO A 89 -5.54 6.41 -16.04
N GLY A 90 -6.74 5.96 -16.43
CA GLY A 90 -7.92 6.83 -16.48
C GLY A 90 -8.42 7.24 -15.09
N LEU A 91 -8.22 6.39 -14.07
CA LEU A 91 -8.65 6.60 -12.69
C LEU A 91 -7.55 6.22 -11.71
N ALA A 92 -7.58 6.81 -10.52
CA ALA A 92 -6.82 6.34 -9.37
C ALA A 92 -7.67 6.34 -8.09
N ALA A 93 -7.33 5.44 -7.15
CA ALA A 93 -7.87 5.39 -5.78
C ALA A 93 -6.69 5.37 -4.80
N ILE A 94 -6.52 6.43 -4.03
CA ILE A 94 -5.34 6.69 -3.21
C ILE A 94 -5.77 6.89 -1.75
N ASP A 95 -5.19 6.09 -0.86
CA ASP A 95 -5.44 6.16 0.58
C ASP A 95 -4.20 6.66 1.37
N VAL A 96 -3.05 6.80 0.69
CA VAL A 96 -1.75 7.14 1.32
C VAL A 96 -1.06 8.28 0.59
N PHE A 97 -0.40 9.17 1.35
CA PHE A 97 0.18 10.39 0.82
C PHE A 97 1.60 10.60 1.36
N GLU A 98 2.45 11.33 0.64
CA GLU A 98 3.84 11.60 1.03
C GLU A 98 3.93 12.42 2.33
N THR A 99 2.95 13.28 2.58
CA THR A 99 2.84 14.10 3.79
C THR A 99 1.45 13.98 4.35
N GLU A 100 1.34 13.52 5.56
CA GLU A 100 0.08 13.36 6.30
C GLU A 100 0.17 14.09 7.66
N PRO A 101 -0.88 14.82 8.09
CA PRO A 101 -2.14 15.04 7.40
C PRO A 101 -2.00 15.92 6.14
N LEU A 102 -2.86 15.67 5.14
CA LEU A 102 -2.87 16.46 3.90
C LEU A 102 -3.19 17.92 4.16
N LEU A 103 -2.35 18.80 3.63
CA LEU A 103 -2.64 20.22 3.60
C LEU A 103 -3.67 20.56 2.51
N GLN A 104 -4.49 21.58 2.75
CA GLN A 104 -5.41 22.10 1.74
C GLN A 104 -4.63 22.51 0.49
N GLY A 105 -5.10 22.07 -0.67
CA GLY A 105 -4.48 22.43 -1.96
C GLY A 105 -3.62 21.35 -2.60
N GLN A 106 -3.51 20.18 -2.02
CA GLN A 106 -2.85 19.01 -2.65
C GLN A 106 -3.47 18.75 -4.05
N ALA A 107 -2.61 18.59 -5.03
CA ALA A 107 -3.03 18.47 -6.43
C ALA A 107 -3.94 17.25 -6.68
N LEU A 108 -3.67 16.10 -6.03
CA LEU A 108 -4.49 14.89 -6.16
C LEU A 108 -5.95 15.12 -5.74
N LEU A 109 -6.20 15.95 -4.71
CA LEU A 109 -7.56 16.25 -4.23
C LEU A 109 -8.39 17.10 -5.23
N ARG A 110 -7.76 17.67 -6.25
CA ARG A 110 -8.40 18.51 -7.26
C ARG A 110 -8.69 17.76 -8.56
N LEU A 111 -8.18 16.54 -8.69
CA LEU A 111 -8.38 15.74 -9.89
C LEU A 111 -9.73 15.02 -9.82
N GLU A 112 -10.56 15.19 -10.82
CA GLU A 112 -11.87 14.52 -10.93
C GLU A 112 -11.74 13.00 -11.13
N ASN A 113 -10.59 12.55 -11.63
CA ASN A 113 -10.26 11.15 -11.86
C ASN A 113 -9.37 10.54 -10.76
N CYS A 114 -9.38 11.11 -9.54
CA CYS A 114 -8.69 10.56 -8.39
C CYS A 114 -9.62 10.51 -7.17
N ILE A 115 -9.88 9.31 -6.67
CA ILE A 115 -10.57 9.11 -5.40
C ILE A 115 -9.51 9.12 -4.30
N CYS A 116 -9.65 9.99 -3.31
CA CYS A 116 -8.75 10.08 -2.17
C CYS A 116 -9.49 9.76 -0.87
N THR A 117 -8.92 8.89 -0.04
CA THR A 117 -9.41 8.57 1.30
C THR A 117 -8.33 8.93 2.34
N PRO A 118 -8.70 9.28 3.59
CA PRO A 118 -7.76 9.84 4.57
C PRO A 118 -7.01 8.76 5.36
N HIS A 119 -6.32 7.84 4.66
CA HIS A 119 -5.52 6.76 5.23
C HIS A 119 -6.34 5.85 6.16
N ILE A 120 -7.45 5.34 5.65
CA ILE A 120 -8.44 4.55 6.40
C ILE A 120 -8.57 3.10 5.92
N GLY A 121 -7.66 2.64 5.06
CA GLY A 121 -7.74 1.30 4.46
C GLY A 121 -7.67 0.13 5.47
N TYR A 122 -7.22 0.40 6.69
CA TYR A 122 -7.18 -0.56 7.81
C TYR A 122 -8.27 -0.28 8.86
N VAL A 123 -9.05 0.78 8.71
CA VAL A 123 -10.01 1.25 9.71
C VAL A 123 -11.28 0.42 9.63
N GLU A 124 -11.33 -0.63 10.41
CA GLU A 124 -12.51 -1.45 10.61
C GLU A 124 -12.69 -1.79 12.10
N ARG A 125 -13.90 -2.11 12.48
CA ARG A 125 -14.25 -2.35 13.89
C ARG A 125 -13.46 -3.50 14.51
N GLU A 126 -13.38 -4.63 13.82
CA GLU A 126 -12.71 -5.83 14.34
C GLU A 126 -11.20 -5.63 14.51
N SER A 127 -10.55 -4.90 13.59
CA SER A 127 -9.14 -4.52 13.70
C SER A 127 -8.92 -3.65 14.94
N TYR A 128 -9.73 -2.62 15.15
CA TYR A 128 -9.63 -1.78 16.35
C TYR A 128 -9.85 -2.55 17.65
N GLU A 129 -10.88 -3.39 17.72
CA GLU A 129 -11.15 -4.19 18.92
C GLU A 129 -9.96 -5.09 19.26
N THR A 130 -9.34 -5.72 18.25
CA THR A 130 -8.17 -6.59 18.42
C THR A 130 -6.91 -5.80 18.83
N GLU A 131 -6.63 -4.69 18.16
CA GLU A 131 -5.44 -3.87 18.41
C GLU A 131 -5.48 -3.21 19.78
N PHE A 132 -6.62 -2.62 20.15
CA PHE A 132 -6.78 -2.00 21.47
C PHE A 132 -6.77 -3.04 22.59
N ALA A 133 -7.38 -4.20 22.42
CA ALA A 133 -7.30 -5.28 23.39
C ALA A 133 -5.85 -5.69 23.64
N ALA A 134 -5.07 -5.94 22.58
CA ALA A 134 -3.67 -6.29 22.67
C ALA A 134 -2.83 -5.17 23.35
N ALA A 135 -3.10 -3.91 23.04
CA ALA A 135 -2.41 -2.78 23.65
C ALA A 135 -2.68 -2.70 25.17
N PHE A 136 -3.93 -2.83 25.59
CA PHE A 136 -4.30 -2.83 27.01
C PHE A 136 -3.76 -4.05 27.74
N ASP A 137 -3.77 -5.22 27.15
CA ASP A 137 -3.18 -6.42 27.72
C ASP A 137 -1.67 -6.27 27.96
N ASN A 138 -0.94 -5.65 27.03
CA ASN A 138 0.48 -5.33 27.20
C ASN A 138 0.71 -4.41 28.41
N ILE A 139 -0.13 -3.40 28.62
CA ILE A 139 -0.05 -2.51 29.78
C ILE A 139 -0.32 -3.31 31.08
N HIS A 140 -1.36 -4.13 31.10
CA HIS A 140 -1.69 -4.97 32.26
C HIS A 140 -0.55 -5.93 32.61
N HIS A 141 0.04 -6.59 31.61
CA HIS A 141 1.17 -7.50 31.82
C HIS A 141 2.39 -6.74 32.35
N PHE A 142 2.67 -5.55 31.82
CA PHE A 142 3.77 -4.73 32.29
C PHE A 142 3.59 -4.34 33.78
N ILE A 143 2.41 -3.88 34.18
CA ILE A 143 2.10 -3.48 35.58
C ILE A 143 2.24 -4.68 36.53
N ARG A 144 1.87 -5.89 36.09
CA ARG A 144 1.96 -7.12 36.89
C ARG A 144 3.38 -7.70 36.93
N GLY A 145 4.37 -7.09 36.28
CA GLY A 145 5.72 -7.59 36.23
C GLY A 145 5.94 -8.81 35.31
N THR A 146 4.96 -9.13 34.48
CA THR A 146 4.99 -10.25 33.50
C THR A 146 4.84 -9.71 32.06
N PRO A 147 5.72 -8.80 31.61
CA PRO A 147 5.58 -8.15 30.31
C PRO A 147 5.59 -9.16 29.18
N SER A 148 4.72 -8.95 28.17
CA SER A 148 4.56 -9.78 26.98
C SER A 148 4.81 -8.98 25.69
N ASN A 149 4.97 -9.67 24.56
CA ASN A 149 5.15 -9.06 23.24
C ASN A 149 6.36 -8.08 23.15
N ILE A 150 7.46 -8.41 23.82
CA ILE A 150 8.62 -7.53 23.91
C ILE A 150 9.49 -7.71 22.67
N ILE A 151 9.62 -6.66 21.88
CA ILE A 151 10.45 -6.63 20.66
C ILE A 151 11.94 -6.54 21.01
N ASN A 152 12.29 -5.82 22.10
CA ASN A 152 13.66 -5.56 22.55
C ASN A 152 13.86 -5.96 24.02
N PRO A 153 14.03 -7.27 24.33
CA PRO A 153 14.14 -7.75 25.71
C PRO A 153 15.21 -7.06 26.56
N GLY A 154 16.30 -6.57 25.92
CA GLY A 154 17.34 -5.81 26.61
C GLY A 154 16.84 -4.53 27.29
N ALA A 155 15.74 -3.95 26.86
CA ALA A 155 15.17 -2.77 27.51
C ALA A 155 14.68 -3.06 28.94
N LEU A 156 14.33 -4.30 29.28
CA LEU A 156 13.91 -4.72 30.62
C LEU A 156 15.07 -4.81 31.61
N GLN A 157 16.32 -4.84 31.12
CA GLN A 157 17.51 -4.96 31.95
C GLN A 157 18.09 -3.59 32.35
N VAL A 158 17.59 -2.51 31.78
CA VAL A 158 18.01 -1.15 32.11
C VAL A 158 17.39 -0.76 33.45
N ARG A 159 18.17 -0.89 34.55
CA ARG A 159 17.79 -0.32 35.85
C ARG A 159 17.81 1.20 35.75
N ARG A 160 16.71 1.84 36.03
CA ARG A 160 16.64 3.29 36.29
C ARG A 160 17.10 3.58 37.71
#